data_c8845f687d518149cec1a052739d43fd
#
_entry.id   c8845f687d518149cec1a052739d43fd
#
_cell.length_a   1.000
_cell.length_b   1.000
_cell.length_c   1.000
_cell.angle_alpha   90.00
_cell.angle_beta   90.00
_cell.angle_gamma   90.00
#
_symmetry.space_group_name_H-M   'P 1'
#
loop_
_entity.id
_entity.type
_entity.pdbx_description
1 polymer ?
#
loop_
_entity_poly.entity_id
_entity_poly.type
_entity_poly.pdbx_seq_one_letter_code
_entity_poly.pdbx_strand_id
1 'polypeptide(L)'
;NNIPSATATTGTWNNNGLFTTDGAGEMQIAFAHSRLTSMANWPGSVNSGTINLRVTNIATGTHSPGAAGSQFTLDLVRPSVATASVSSDNSVNTEYATTDDVITVAFTTDEALSTDTDYAINGDISGVALSSNGSGTSWNAFNTVSTHAEGAVSFAISFYDVNENLGSAILNTTTDGSTVTIDKTVPDVSVNIVSNNSTSTLAKANDIVTITISSDEILYDAPTVTIDGNSITPNPNAPAATYSVARTMQSGDTQGAIAFVISDIKDRAGNVITNITASTDGTSVTF
;
A
#
# COMPACT_ATOMS: atom_id res chain seq x y z
N ASN A 1 -20.14 44.30 15.20
CA ASN A 1 -19.69 43.44 16.30
C ASN A 1 -18.21 43.65 16.48
N ASN A 2 -17.79 44.17 17.64
CA ASN A 2 -16.37 44.24 18.00
C ASN A 2 -15.84 42.81 18.12
N ILE A 3 -14.76 42.53 17.42
CA ILE A 3 -14.01 41.29 17.62
C ILE A 3 -13.27 41.42 18.96
N PRO A 4 -13.70 40.72 20.03
CA PRO A 4 -13.01 40.84 21.31
C PRO A 4 -11.76 39.96 21.23
N SER A 5 -10.58 40.57 21.29
CA SER A 5 -9.26 39.97 21.38
C SER A 5 -8.74 39.19 20.16
N ALA A 6 -8.53 39.86 19.05
CA ALA A 6 -7.50 39.44 18.08
C ALA A 6 -6.10 39.84 18.62
N THR A 7 -5.10 39.02 18.37
CA THR A 7 -3.71 39.38 18.66
C THR A 7 -3.10 39.98 17.41
N ALA A 8 -2.75 41.26 17.47
CA ALA A 8 -2.00 41.85 16.36
C ALA A 8 -0.56 41.33 16.40
N THR A 9 -0.05 40.88 15.26
CA THR A 9 1.34 40.46 15.11
C THR A 9 2.25 41.61 14.75
N THR A 10 1.70 42.65 14.09
CA THR A 10 2.36 43.93 13.81
C THR A 10 1.37 45.07 14.08
N GLY A 11 1.79 46.05 14.88
CA GLY A 11 0.92 47.16 15.32
C GLY A 11 0.33 46.95 16.72
N THR A 12 -0.51 47.86 17.17
CA THR A 12 -1.07 47.88 18.53
C THR A 12 -2.58 47.95 18.54
N TRP A 13 -3.22 47.02 19.31
CA TRP A 13 -4.63 47.11 19.66
C TRP A 13 -4.77 47.97 20.92
N ASN A 14 -5.77 48.84 20.91
CA ASN A 14 -6.24 49.45 22.15
C ASN A 14 -7.58 48.80 22.61
N ASN A 15 -7.98 49.08 23.84
CA ASN A 15 -9.17 48.48 24.47
C ASN A 15 -10.48 48.88 23.77
N ASN A 16 -10.46 49.82 22.80
CA ASN A 16 -11.62 50.25 22.02
C ASN A 16 -11.72 49.58 20.64
N GLY A 17 -10.88 48.57 20.36
CA GLY A 17 -10.85 47.86 19.10
C GLY A 17 -10.22 48.67 17.93
N LEU A 18 -9.40 49.67 18.26
CA LEU A 18 -8.62 50.46 17.32
C LEU A 18 -7.28 49.84 17.09
N PHE A 19 -6.92 49.68 15.81
CA PHE A 19 -5.63 49.16 15.40
C PHE A 19 -4.83 50.24 14.67
N THR A 20 -3.59 50.39 15.05
CA THR A 20 -2.63 51.23 14.34
C THR A 20 -1.69 50.40 13.51
N THR A 21 -1.53 50.72 12.23
CA THR A 21 -0.55 50.06 11.36
C THR A 21 0.86 50.36 11.83
N ASP A 22 1.79 49.47 11.49
CA ASP A 22 3.21 49.79 11.60
C ASP A 22 3.59 50.94 10.64
N GLY A 23 4.83 51.39 10.70
CA GLY A 23 5.33 52.48 9.87
C GLY A 23 5.33 52.17 8.35
N ALA A 24 5.06 50.93 7.93
CA ALA A 24 4.96 50.49 6.56
C ALA A 24 3.50 50.47 6.06
N GLY A 25 2.50 50.69 6.93
CA GLY A 25 1.08 50.66 6.57
C GLY A 25 0.48 49.25 6.50
N GLU A 26 1.21 48.21 6.84
CA GLU A 26 0.74 46.84 6.86
C GLU A 26 0.05 46.48 8.17
N MET A 27 -0.97 45.65 8.08
CA MET A 27 -1.72 45.14 9.22
C MET A 27 -1.85 43.65 9.14
N GLN A 28 -1.35 42.95 10.16
CA GLN A 28 -1.59 41.51 10.34
C GLN A 28 -2.48 41.29 11.55
N ILE A 29 -3.55 40.52 11.36
CA ILE A 29 -4.50 40.18 12.42
C ILE A 29 -4.56 38.65 12.53
N ALA A 30 -4.16 38.09 13.66
CA ALA A 30 -4.30 36.69 13.96
C ALA A 30 -5.57 36.44 14.79
N PHE A 31 -6.38 35.49 14.39
CA PHE A 31 -7.58 35.05 15.10
C PHE A 31 -7.36 33.63 15.64
N ALA A 32 -7.65 33.43 16.91
CA ALA A 32 -7.72 32.06 17.43
C ALA A 32 -9.02 31.40 16.95
N HIS A 33 -8.98 30.15 16.56
CA HIS A 33 -10.13 29.36 16.12
C HIS A 33 -11.32 29.46 17.09
N SER A 34 -11.05 29.29 18.39
CA SER A 34 -12.08 29.40 19.44
C SER A 34 -12.77 30.76 19.50
N ARG A 35 -12.16 31.82 18.97
CA ARG A 35 -12.75 33.16 18.91
C ARG A 35 -13.65 33.35 17.70
N LEU A 36 -13.28 32.79 16.57
CA LEU A 36 -14.12 32.82 15.38
C LEU A 36 -15.42 32.06 15.58
N THR A 37 -15.34 30.87 16.17
CA THR A 37 -16.51 30.03 16.45
C THR A 37 -17.42 30.60 17.54
N SER A 38 -16.94 31.49 18.40
CA SER A 38 -17.73 32.17 19.44
C SER A 38 -18.46 33.44 18.97
N MET A 39 -18.31 33.85 17.72
CA MET A 39 -18.98 35.03 17.18
C MET A 39 -20.48 34.75 17.00
N ALA A 40 -21.32 35.74 17.36
CA ALA A 40 -22.78 35.60 17.36
C ALA A 40 -23.43 35.27 16.00
N ASN A 41 -22.73 35.51 14.90
CA ASN A 41 -23.18 35.21 13.53
C ASN A 41 -22.24 34.22 12.82
N TRP A 42 -21.37 33.51 13.54
CA TRP A 42 -20.60 32.44 12.96
C TRP A 42 -21.55 31.29 12.62
N PRO A 43 -21.47 30.69 11.42
CA PRO A 43 -22.45 29.70 10.97
C PRO A 43 -22.27 28.34 11.68
N GLY A 44 -22.38 28.34 12.98
CA GLY A 44 -22.54 27.16 13.87
C GLY A 44 -21.61 25.98 13.60
N SER A 45 -22.11 24.98 12.89
CA SER A 45 -21.38 23.75 12.57
C SER A 45 -20.54 23.84 11.29
N VAL A 46 -20.49 24.98 10.62
CA VAL A 46 -19.71 25.18 9.40
C VAL A 46 -18.29 25.60 9.78
N ASN A 47 -17.31 24.83 9.36
CA ASN A 47 -15.90 25.09 9.64
C ASN A 47 -15.25 26.04 8.61
N SER A 48 -16.03 26.59 7.68
CA SER A 48 -15.58 27.54 6.67
C SER A 48 -16.47 28.78 6.64
N GLY A 49 -15.94 29.91 6.22
CA GLY A 49 -16.69 31.17 6.10
C GLY A 49 -15.87 32.28 5.48
N THR A 50 -16.56 33.34 5.04
CA THR A 50 -15.93 34.54 4.47
C THR A 50 -15.86 35.65 5.51
N ILE A 51 -14.66 36.18 5.76
CA ILE A 51 -14.45 37.30 6.66
C ILE A 51 -14.26 38.57 5.81
N ASN A 52 -15.12 39.58 6.03
CA ASN A 52 -15.03 40.86 5.42
C ASN A 52 -14.36 41.86 6.35
N LEU A 53 -13.22 42.40 5.96
CA LEU A 53 -12.53 43.46 6.70
C LEU A 53 -13.04 44.85 6.27
N ARG A 54 -13.38 45.67 7.25
CA ARG A 54 -13.75 47.03 7.05
C ARG A 54 -12.83 47.95 7.82
N VAL A 55 -12.19 48.87 7.13
CA VAL A 55 -11.35 49.89 7.75
C VAL A 55 -12.19 51.19 7.86
N THR A 56 -12.22 51.79 9.03
CA THR A 56 -12.86 53.07 9.30
C THR A 56 -11.77 54.10 9.60
N ASN A 57 -11.76 55.17 8.84
CA ASN A 57 -10.92 56.33 9.16
C ASN A 57 -11.57 57.13 10.31
N ILE A 58 -10.90 57.11 11.47
CA ILE A 58 -11.44 57.69 12.70
C ILE A 58 -11.41 59.23 12.66
N ALA A 59 -10.45 59.81 11.96
CA ALA A 59 -10.30 61.26 11.90
C ALA A 59 -11.41 61.95 11.09
N THR A 60 -11.98 61.28 10.13
CA THR A 60 -13.01 61.83 9.24
C THR A 60 -14.41 61.20 9.42
N GLY A 61 -14.52 60.14 10.23
CA GLY A 61 -15.75 59.36 10.35
C GLY A 61 -16.17 58.66 9.06
N THR A 62 -15.39 58.81 7.98
CA THR A 62 -15.67 58.17 6.70
C THR A 62 -15.25 56.74 6.76
N HIS A 63 -16.18 55.83 6.55
CA HIS A 63 -15.87 54.46 6.23
C HIS A 63 -15.19 54.43 4.87
N SER A 64 -14.15 53.68 4.69
CA SER A 64 -13.76 53.24 3.36
C SER A 64 -15.05 52.76 2.70
N PRO A 65 -15.54 53.42 1.60
CA PRO A 65 -16.67 52.86 0.86
C PRO A 65 -16.21 51.47 0.56
N GLY A 66 -17.00 50.46 0.85
CA GLY A 66 -16.65 49.09 0.67
C GLY A 66 -16.16 48.80 -0.75
N ALA A 67 -15.01 49.35 -1.11
CA ALA A 67 -14.16 48.72 -2.07
C ALA A 67 -14.10 47.31 -1.53
N ALA A 68 -14.64 46.37 -2.31
CA ALA A 68 -14.65 44.97 -1.96
C ALA A 68 -13.27 44.67 -1.41
N GLY A 69 -13.12 44.82 -0.08
CA GLY A 69 -11.86 44.57 0.60
C GLY A 69 -11.54 43.12 0.29
N SER A 70 -10.29 42.81 0.06
CA SER A 70 -9.90 41.45 -0.26
C SER A 70 -10.66 40.50 0.65
N GLN A 71 -11.61 39.79 0.06
CA GLN A 71 -12.33 38.76 0.78
C GLN A 71 -11.38 37.59 0.89
N PHE A 72 -11.19 37.06 2.07
CA PHE A 72 -10.53 35.80 2.25
C PHE A 72 -11.54 34.78 2.80
N THR A 73 -11.47 33.61 2.29
CA THR A 73 -12.25 32.47 2.80
C THR A 73 -11.42 31.78 3.89
N LEU A 74 -12.01 31.62 5.07
CA LEU A 74 -11.44 30.81 6.12
C LEU A 74 -11.91 29.39 5.93
N ASP A 75 -11.00 28.48 5.81
CA ASP A 75 -11.24 27.05 5.79
C ASP A 75 -10.67 26.42 7.06
N LEU A 76 -11.50 25.71 7.80
CA LEU A 76 -11.17 24.99 9.02
C LEU A 76 -11.65 23.52 8.93
N VAL A 77 -12.10 23.11 7.76
CA VAL A 77 -12.46 21.72 7.50
C VAL A 77 -11.16 20.91 7.43
N ARG A 78 -11.16 19.77 8.07
CA ARG A 78 -10.02 18.85 8.01
C ARG A 78 -10.31 17.80 6.95
N PRO A 79 -9.42 17.57 6.01
CA PRO A 79 -9.61 16.51 5.04
C PRO A 79 -9.75 15.15 5.71
N SER A 80 -10.60 14.30 5.15
CA SER A 80 -10.80 12.93 5.59
C SER A 80 -10.68 11.94 4.42
N VAL A 81 -10.23 10.72 4.74
CA VAL A 81 -10.11 9.65 3.74
C VAL A 81 -11.47 9.00 3.52
N ALA A 82 -11.88 8.91 2.27
CA ALA A 82 -13.10 8.24 1.86
C ALA A 82 -12.85 6.77 1.48
N THR A 83 -11.79 6.51 0.71
CA THR A 83 -11.38 5.15 0.33
C THR A 83 -9.86 5.00 0.42
N ALA A 84 -9.40 3.79 0.73
CA ALA A 84 -7.98 3.44 0.69
C ALA A 84 -7.81 1.96 0.34
N SER A 85 -6.84 1.67 -0.53
CA SER A 85 -6.42 0.32 -0.91
C SER A 85 -4.91 0.24 -1.02
N VAL A 86 -4.35 -0.97 -0.94
CA VAL A 86 -2.94 -1.23 -1.20
C VAL A 86 -2.80 -2.38 -2.20
N SER A 87 -1.88 -2.26 -3.13
CA SER A 87 -1.57 -3.29 -4.12
C SER A 87 -0.10 -3.24 -4.52
N SER A 88 0.39 -4.31 -5.15
CA SER A 88 1.68 -4.38 -5.82
C SER A 88 1.47 -4.47 -7.34
N ASP A 89 2.47 -4.10 -8.11
CA ASP A 89 2.53 -4.34 -9.55
C ASP A 89 3.12 -5.72 -9.89
N ASN A 90 3.27 -6.61 -8.89
CA ASN A 90 3.74 -7.98 -9.07
C ASN A 90 2.91 -8.71 -10.14
N SER A 91 3.60 -9.23 -11.15
CA SER A 91 2.95 -9.85 -12.33
C SER A 91 2.27 -11.18 -12.05
N VAL A 92 2.58 -11.83 -10.92
CA VAL A 92 2.03 -13.11 -10.50
C VAL A 92 0.82 -12.92 -9.59
N ASN A 93 0.97 -12.07 -8.56
CA ASN A 93 -0.09 -11.82 -7.59
C ASN A 93 0.08 -10.46 -6.93
N THR A 94 -0.87 -9.55 -7.12
CA THR A 94 -0.83 -8.18 -6.61
C THR A 94 -0.98 -8.06 -5.08
N GLU A 95 -1.27 -9.16 -4.38
CA GLU A 95 -1.26 -9.25 -2.92
C GLU A 95 0.16 -9.52 -2.36
N TYR A 96 1.13 -9.76 -3.23
CA TYR A 96 2.53 -9.98 -2.90
C TYR A 96 3.43 -8.99 -3.62
N ALA A 97 4.61 -8.78 -3.08
CA ALA A 97 5.67 -8.00 -3.72
C ALA A 97 7.02 -8.67 -3.51
N THR A 98 7.84 -8.73 -4.54
CA THR A 98 9.23 -9.18 -4.50
C THR A 98 10.17 -8.01 -4.82
N THR A 99 11.47 -8.25 -4.95
CA THR A 99 12.44 -7.21 -5.27
C THR A 99 12.08 -6.50 -6.59
N ASP A 100 12.19 -5.18 -6.60
CA ASP A 100 11.89 -4.26 -7.70
C ASP A 100 10.38 -4.04 -7.97
N ASP A 101 9.48 -4.79 -7.35
CA ASP A 101 8.04 -4.50 -7.45
C ASP A 101 7.70 -3.16 -6.78
N VAL A 102 6.68 -2.50 -7.30
CA VAL A 102 6.17 -1.23 -6.78
C VAL A 102 4.91 -1.45 -5.95
N ILE A 103 4.98 -1.09 -4.68
CA ILE A 103 3.81 -1.05 -3.80
C ILE A 103 3.12 0.28 -3.99
N THR A 104 1.80 0.26 -4.19
CA THR A 104 0.95 1.43 -4.36
C THR A 104 -0.12 1.46 -3.27
N VAL A 105 -0.17 2.56 -2.50
CA VAL A 105 -1.31 2.90 -1.65
C VAL A 105 -2.14 3.93 -2.38
N ALA A 106 -3.33 3.53 -2.86
CA ALA A 106 -4.28 4.41 -3.54
C ALA A 106 -5.35 4.87 -2.55
N PHE A 107 -5.65 6.17 -2.49
CA PHE A 107 -6.67 6.69 -1.59
C PHE A 107 -7.39 7.90 -2.18
N THR A 108 -8.62 8.12 -1.70
CA THR A 108 -9.42 9.30 -2.04
C THR A 108 -9.79 10.07 -0.78
N THR A 109 -9.93 11.38 -0.94
CA THR A 109 -10.32 12.30 0.14
C THR A 109 -11.58 13.05 -0.23
N ASP A 110 -12.27 13.59 0.77
CA ASP A 110 -13.48 14.41 0.62
C ASP A 110 -13.18 15.81 0.08
N GLU A 111 -11.93 16.27 0.19
CA GLU A 111 -11.49 17.55 -0.35
C GLU A 111 -10.07 17.45 -0.94
N ALA A 112 -9.64 18.49 -1.67
CA ALA A 112 -8.34 18.55 -2.32
C ALA A 112 -7.21 18.68 -1.29
N LEU A 113 -6.15 17.87 -1.47
CA LEU A 113 -4.97 17.91 -0.63
C LEU A 113 -3.87 18.83 -1.19
N SER A 114 -3.05 19.33 -0.28
CA SER A 114 -1.75 19.94 -0.60
C SER A 114 -0.75 18.88 -1.08
N THR A 115 0.24 19.33 -1.86
CA THR A 115 1.37 18.49 -2.25
C THR A 115 2.38 18.27 -1.12
N ASP A 116 2.27 19.03 -0.01
CA ASP A 116 3.12 18.92 1.18
C ASP A 116 2.59 17.85 2.15
N THR A 117 2.42 16.64 1.65
CA THR A 117 1.88 15.50 2.41
C THR A 117 3.02 14.61 2.85
N ASP A 118 3.11 14.33 4.14
CA ASP A 118 4.09 13.39 4.72
C ASP A 118 3.58 11.95 4.62
N TYR A 119 4.39 11.05 4.07
CA TYR A 119 4.01 9.66 3.91
C TYR A 119 5.18 8.70 4.06
N ALA A 120 4.89 7.49 4.55
CA ALA A 120 5.85 6.40 4.67
C ALA A 120 5.17 5.08 4.30
N ILE A 121 5.85 4.23 3.54
CA ILE A 121 5.47 2.85 3.28
C ILE A 121 6.61 1.97 3.79
N ASN A 122 6.30 1.01 4.67
CA ASN A 122 7.26 0.18 5.40
C ASN A 122 8.33 0.96 6.19
N GLY A 123 7.95 2.14 6.68
CA GLY A 123 8.85 3.01 7.44
C GLY A 123 9.90 3.74 6.59
N ASP A 124 9.94 3.51 5.28
CA ASP A 124 10.84 4.21 4.36
C ASP A 124 10.11 5.41 3.74
N ILE A 125 10.70 6.60 3.89
CA ILE A 125 10.23 7.86 3.31
C ILE A 125 11.10 8.32 2.13
N SER A 126 12.22 7.67 1.87
CA SER A 126 13.24 8.15 0.93
C SER A 126 12.95 7.77 -0.53
N GLY A 127 12.12 6.78 -0.77
CA GLY A 127 11.78 6.30 -2.12
C GLY A 127 10.32 6.50 -2.50
N VAL A 128 9.55 7.16 -1.65
CA VAL A 128 8.11 7.29 -1.83
C VAL A 128 7.78 8.50 -2.70
N ALA A 129 7.00 8.30 -3.74
CA ALA A 129 6.45 9.36 -4.57
C ALA A 129 4.95 9.49 -4.35
N LEU A 130 4.42 10.70 -4.41
CA LEU A 130 2.99 10.97 -4.35
C LEU A 130 2.53 11.54 -5.68
N SER A 131 1.42 11.05 -6.21
CA SER A 131 0.78 11.64 -7.39
C SER A 131 -0.71 11.83 -7.18
N SER A 132 -1.27 12.89 -7.75
CA SER A 132 -2.72 13.10 -7.80
C SER A 132 -3.25 12.91 -9.21
N ASN A 133 -4.51 12.47 -9.32
CA ASN A 133 -5.20 12.31 -10.61
C ASN A 133 -5.82 13.60 -11.13
N GLY A 134 -5.25 14.77 -10.80
CA GLY A 134 -5.64 16.08 -11.32
C GLY A 134 -6.84 16.74 -10.64
N SER A 135 -7.67 16.02 -9.88
CA SER A 135 -8.77 16.59 -9.07
C SER A 135 -8.32 17.07 -7.68
N GLY A 136 -7.11 16.68 -7.27
CA GLY A 136 -6.62 16.90 -5.91
C GLY A 136 -7.29 16.04 -4.83
N THR A 137 -8.22 15.17 -5.20
CA THR A 137 -8.96 14.29 -4.27
C THR A 137 -8.66 12.79 -4.43
N SER A 138 -7.89 12.40 -5.43
CA SER A 138 -7.46 11.01 -5.66
C SER A 138 -5.95 10.96 -5.72
N TRP A 139 -5.35 10.12 -4.89
CA TRP A 139 -3.91 10.09 -4.63
C TRP A 139 -3.35 8.68 -4.66
N ASN A 140 -2.10 8.57 -5.07
CA ASN A 140 -1.33 7.34 -5.01
C ASN A 140 0.02 7.62 -4.34
N ALA A 141 0.36 6.85 -3.32
CA ALA A 141 1.68 6.81 -2.73
C ALA A 141 2.40 5.53 -3.20
N PHE A 142 3.64 5.65 -3.64
CA PHE A 142 4.40 4.55 -4.23
C PHE A 142 5.68 4.29 -3.45
N ASN A 143 6.06 3.02 -3.33
CA ASN A 143 7.40 2.63 -2.89
C ASN A 143 7.86 1.39 -3.63
N THR A 144 9.11 1.38 -4.08
CA THR A 144 9.72 0.22 -4.74
C THR A 144 10.39 -0.68 -3.71
N VAL A 145 10.09 -1.97 -3.76
CA VAL A 145 10.69 -2.97 -2.87
C VAL A 145 12.17 -3.12 -3.19
N SER A 146 13.03 -2.82 -2.24
CA SER A 146 14.49 -2.97 -2.35
C SER A 146 15.06 -3.74 -1.16
N THR A 147 15.54 -3.04 -0.15
CA THR A 147 16.10 -3.61 1.09
C THR A 147 15.05 -3.87 2.18
N HIS A 148 13.76 -3.65 1.87
CA HIS A 148 12.66 -3.85 2.83
C HIS A 148 12.67 -5.26 3.41
N ALA A 149 12.31 -5.38 4.68
CA ALA A 149 12.11 -6.67 5.32
C ALA A 149 10.89 -7.40 4.71
N GLU A 150 10.95 -8.72 4.71
CA GLU A 150 9.80 -9.55 4.35
C GLU A 150 8.68 -9.44 5.39
N GLY A 151 7.46 -9.66 4.96
CA GLY A 151 6.27 -9.61 5.77
C GLY A 151 5.21 -8.63 5.28
N ALA A 152 4.18 -8.41 6.10
CA ALA A 152 3.07 -7.53 5.74
C ALA A 152 3.53 -6.07 5.57
N VAL A 153 3.08 -5.46 4.48
CA VAL A 153 3.30 -4.04 4.21
C VAL A 153 2.56 -3.19 5.23
N SER A 154 3.27 -2.22 5.80
CA SER A 154 2.69 -1.18 6.64
C SER A 154 2.84 0.19 5.98
N PHE A 155 1.93 1.10 6.22
CA PHE A 155 2.03 2.47 5.73
C PHE A 155 1.48 3.47 6.74
N ALA A 156 1.92 4.73 6.62
CA ALA A 156 1.42 5.86 7.40
C ALA A 156 1.46 7.09 6.52
N ILE A 157 0.31 7.72 6.29
CA ILE A 157 0.17 8.91 5.46
C ILE A 157 -0.51 9.99 6.28
N SER A 158 0.23 11.09 6.53
CA SER A 158 -0.27 12.33 7.09
C SER A 158 -0.47 13.31 5.95
N PHE A 159 -1.62 13.93 5.86
CA PHE A 159 -1.99 14.77 4.73
C PHE A 159 -2.61 16.08 5.21
N TYR A 160 -2.50 17.10 4.36
CA TYR A 160 -3.03 18.44 4.59
C TYR A 160 -3.89 18.84 3.39
N ASP A 161 -4.92 19.64 3.62
CA ASP A 161 -5.62 20.30 2.53
C ASP A 161 -4.78 21.46 1.93
N VAL A 162 -5.33 22.12 0.92
CA VAL A 162 -4.68 23.28 0.27
C VAL A 162 -4.58 24.50 1.17
N ASN A 163 -5.27 24.52 2.32
CA ASN A 163 -5.28 25.57 3.32
C ASN A 163 -4.49 25.19 4.58
N GLU A 164 -3.69 24.11 4.52
CA GLU A 164 -2.82 23.61 5.59
C GLU A 164 -3.58 23.04 6.80
N ASN A 165 -4.85 22.63 6.66
CA ASN A 165 -5.52 21.87 7.72
C ASN A 165 -5.03 20.41 7.69
N LEU A 166 -4.49 19.94 8.82
CA LEU A 166 -4.06 18.56 8.99
C LEU A 166 -5.26 17.61 8.92
N GLY A 167 -5.14 16.53 8.19
CA GLY A 167 -6.14 15.48 8.08
C GLY A 167 -6.69 14.99 9.41
N SER A 168 -7.91 14.51 9.39
CA SER A 168 -8.65 14.09 10.59
C SER A 168 -7.99 12.92 11.33
N ALA A 169 -7.26 12.06 10.60
CA ALA A 169 -6.49 10.93 11.12
C ALA A 169 -5.33 10.60 10.17
N ILE A 170 -4.30 9.94 10.67
CA ILE A 170 -3.26 9.32 9.85
C ILE A 170 -3.87 8.12 9.12
N LEU A 171 -3.70 8.05 7.79
CA LEU A 171 -4.09 6.89 7.01
C LEU A 171 -3.04 5.78 7.19
N ASN A 172 -3.43 4.69 7.84
CA ASN A 172 -2.57 3.52 8.10
C ASN A 172 -3.30 2.19 7.94
N THR A 173 -4.51 2.22 7.43
CA THR A 173 -5.34 1.04 7.15
C THR A 173 -6.09 1.23 5.83
N THR A 174 -6.39 0.14 5.15
CA THR A 174 -7.23 0.14 3.95
C THR A 174 -8.70 0.12 4.33
N THR A 175 -9.56 0.62 3.44
CA THR A 175 -11.02 0.60 3.65
C THR A 175 -11.69 -0.62 3.00
N ASP A 176 -10.99 -1.28 2.08
CA ASP A 176 -11.44 -2.46 1.34
C ASP A 176 -10.86 -3.77 1.89
N GLY A 177 -10.00 -3.71 2.91
CA GLY A 177 -9.32 -4.87 3.49
C GLY A 177 -8.15 -5.40 2.66
N SER A 178 -7.72 -4.70 1.60
CA SER A 178 -6.55 -5.09 0.81
C SER A 178 -5.28 -5.09 1.64
N THR A 179 -4.39 -6.03 1.34
CA THR A 179 -3.08 -6.20 1.98
C THR A 179 -2.04 -6.59 0.93
N VAL A 180 -0.78 -6.25 1.19
CA VAL A 180 0.38 -6.73 0.42
C VAL A 180 1.38 -7.34 1.37
N THR A 181 1.97 -8.46 0.99
CA THR A 181 3.08 -9.11 1.71
C THR A 181 4.34 -9.04 0.86
N ILE A 182 5.43 -8.54 1.41
CA ILE A 182 6.75 -8.64 0.78
C ILE A 182 7.29 -10.03 1.05
N ASP A 183 7.62 -10.75 -0.01
CA ASP A 183 8.19 -12.08 0.03
C ASP A 183 9.24 -12.21 -1.09
N LYS A 184 10.49 -12.43 -0.72
CA LYS A 184 11.65 -12.54 -1.61
C LYS A 184 12.35 -13.89 -1.47
N THR A 185 11.80 -14.74 -0.62
CA THR A 185 12.35 -16.06 -0.35
C THR A 185 11.79 -17.07 -1.34
N VAL A 186 12.63 -17.88 -1.94
CA VAL A 186 12.20 -18.97 -2.81
C VAL A 186 11.67 -20.12 -1.96
N PRO A 187 10.69 -20.92 -2.45
CA PRO A 187 10.17 -22.06 -1.69
C PRO A 187 11.23 -23.13 -1.48
N ASP A 188 11.27 -23.71 -0.27
CA ASP A 188 12.10 -24.90 0.02
C ASP A 188 11.31 -26.17 -0.27
N VAL A 189 11.80 -26.96 -1.23
CA VAL A 189 11.08 -28.12 -1.76
C VAL A 189 11.84 -29.41 -1.51
N SER A 190 11.17 -30.36 -0.85
CA SER A 190 11.64 -31.73 -0.67
C SER A 190 10.94 -32.69 -1.64
N VAL A 191 11.69 -33.65 -2.16
CA VAL A 191 11.23 -34.64 -3.14
C VAL A 191 11.65 -36.05 -2.72
N ASN A 192 10.66 -36.95 -2.71
CA ASN A 192 10.85 -38.39 -2.47
C ASN A 192 10.30 -39.17 -3.66
N ILE A 193 10.95 -40.30 -4.04
CA ILE A 193 10.50 -41.24 -5.07
C ILE A 193 10.49 -42.66 -4.54
N VAL A 194 9.36 -43.36 -4.71
CA VAL A 194 9.20 -44.75 -4.26
C VAL A 194 8.40 -45.56 -5.27
N SER A 195 8.56 -46.86 -5.25
CA SER A 195 7.76 -47.84 -5.99
C SER A 195 6.83 -48.62 -5.05
N ASN A 196 5.69 -49.09 -5.54
CA ASN A 196 4.81 -50.00 -4.84
C ASN A 196 5.32 -51.47 -4.91
N ASN A 197 6.49 -51.72 -5.49
CA ASN A 197 7.16 -53.01 -5.45
C ASN A 197 7.45 -53.43 -4.01
N SER A 198 7.54 -54.74 -3.73
CA SER A 198 7.96 -55.25 -2.41
C SER A 198 9.31 -54.68 -1.93
N THR A 199 10.19 -54.32 -2.86
CA THR A 199 11.40 -53.54 -2.63
C THR A 199 11.18 -52.15 -3.23
N SER A 200 10.89 -51.15 -2.41
CA SER A 200 10.46 -49.84 -2.83
C SER A 200 11.47 -49.07 -3.70
N THR A 201 12.72 -49.52 -3.78
CA THR A 201 13.78 -48.98 -4.65
C THR A 201 13.85 -49.66 -6.02
N LEU A 202 13.01 -50.67 -6.27
CA LEU A 202 12.92 -51.37 -7.55
C LEU A 202 11.51 -51.24 -8.14
N ALA A 203 11.42 -51.25 -9.46
CA ALA A 203 10.15 -51.31 -10.17
C ALA A 203 10.28 -52.30 -11.35
N LYS A 204 9.16 -52.92 -11.72
CA LYS A 204 9.00 -53.73 -12.93
C LYS A 204 7.73 -53.28 -13.65
N ALA A 205 7.49 -53.81 -14.82
CA ALA A 205 6.25 -53.54 -15.57
C ALA A 205 4.99 -53.78 -14.71
N ASN A 206 4.06 -52.86 -14.73
CA ASN A 206 2.84 -52.70 -13.93
C ASN A 206 3.03 -52.26 -12.47
N ASP A 207 4.27 -52.07 -11.98
CA ASP A 207 4.48 -51.37 -10.71
C ASP A 207 4.15 -49.87 -10.86
N ILE A 208 3.74 -49.24 -9.76
CA ILE A 208 3.47 -47.82 -9.70
C ILE A 208 4.64 -47.13 -9.00
N VAL A 209 5.23 -46.18 -9.70
CA VAL A 209 6.23 -45.26 -9.14
C VAL A 209 5.52 -43.97 -8.75
N THR A 210 5.75 -43.56 -7.50
CA THR A 210 5.16 -42.33 -6.93
C THR A 210 6.25 -41.37 -6.53
N ILE A 211 6.12 -40.12 -6.97
CA ILE A 211 6.90 -38.98 -6.50
C ILE A 211 6.02 -38.15 -5.58
N THR A 212 6.53 -37.85 -4.39
CA THR A 212 5.94 -36.89 -3.44
C THR A 212 6.78 -35.64 -3.44
N ILE A 213 6.14 -34.48 -3.62
CA ILE A 213 6.76 -33.16 -3.63
C ILE A 213 6.15 -32.41 -2.44
N SER A 214 6.97 -31.90 -1.53
CA SER A 214 6.52 -31.13 -0.37
C SER A 214 7.29 -29.82 -0.31
N SER A 215 6.58 -28.70 -0.26
CA SER A 215 7.10 -27.36 -0.09
C SER A 215 6.81 -26.87 1.33
N ASP A 216 7.63 -26.02 1.87
CA ASP A 216 7.41 -25.32 3.14
C ASP A 216 6.27 -24.29 3.05
N GLU A 217 5.89 -23.91 1.81
CA GLU A 217 4.80 -22.98 1.54
C GLU A 217 3.88 -23.44 0.40
N ILE A 218 2.75 -22.75 0.21
CA ILE A 218 1.82 -23.03 -0.89
C ILE A 218 2.39 -22.48 -2.19
N LEU A 219 2.64 -23.35 -3.16
CA LEU A 219 3.04 -22.94 -4.50
C LEU A 219 1.89 -22.22 -5.23
N TYR A 220 2.24 -21.34 -6.15
CA TYR A 220 1.28 -20.57 -6.94
C TYR A 220 0.39 -21.46 -7.81
N ASP A 221 0.99 -22.46 -8.46
CA ASP A 221 0.33 -23.47 -9.27
C ASP A 221 0.93 -24.86 -9.00
N ALA A 222 0.28 -25.91 -9.50
CA ALA A 222 0.87 -27.25 -9.52
C ALA A 222 2.11 -27.26 -10.43
N PRO A 223 3.25 -27.83 -9.97
CA PRO A 223 4.47 -27.92 -10.78
C PRO A 223 4.27 -28.83 -12.01
N THR A 224 5.05 -28.60 -13.05
CA THR A 224 5.12 -29.51 -14.20
C THR A 224 6.03 -30.69 -13.89
N VAL A 225 5.55 -31.93 -14.06
CA VAL A 225 6.30 -33.15 -13.72
C VAL A 225 6.37 -34.11 -14.89
N THR A 226 7.58 -34.60 -15.17
CA THR A 226 7.77 -35.73 -16.08
C THR A 226 8.46 -36.89 -15.35
N ILE A 227 8.05 -38.13 -15.66
CA ILE A 227 8.68 -39.38 -15.17
C ILE A 227 9.03 -40.21 -16.40
N ASP A 228 10.30 -40.53 -16.59
CA ASP A 228 10.84 -41.21 -17.77
C ASP A 228 10.40 -40.55 -19.06
N GLY A 229 10.48 -39.19 -19.11
CA GLY A 229 10.07 -38.36 -20.25
C GLY A 229 8.55 -38.19 -20.46
N ASN A 230 7.71 -38.87 -19.67
CA ASN A 230 6.24 -38.78 -19.78
C ASN A 230 5.70 -37.71 -18.82
N SER A 231 4.91 -36.79 -19.34
CA SER A 231 4.25 -35.77 -18.54
C SER A 231 3.12 -36.38 -17.70
N ILE A 232 3.13 -36.08 -16.40
CA ILE A 232 2.13 -36.58 -15.45
C ILE A 232 1.53 -35.39 -14.71
N THR A 233 0.21 -35.38 -14.60
CA THR A 233 -0.48 -34.34 -13.84
C THR A 233 -0.36 -34.58 -12.34
N PRO A 234 0.15 -33.63 -11.56
CA PRO A 234 0.19 -33.71 -10.11
C PRO A 234 -1.21 -33.75 -9.47
N ASN A 235 -1.32 -34.31 -8.30
CA ASN A 235 -2.51 -34.30 -7.48
C ASN A 235 -2.17 -33.66 -6.10
N PRO A 236 -2.80 -32.53 -5.74
CA PRO A 236 -3.79 -31.80 -6.50
C PRO A 236 -3.20 -31.12 -7.75
N ASN A 237 -4.04 -30.82 -8.73
CA ASN A 237 -3.71 -29.97 -9.87
C ASN A 237 -4.24 -28.55 -9.60
N ALA A 238 -3.72 -27.93 -8.54
CA ALA A 238 -4.12 -26.64 -8.01
C ALA A 238 -3.04 -26.15 -7.03
N PRO A 239 -3.03 -24.88 -6.62
CA PRO A 239 -2.12 -24.38 -5.58
C PRO A 239 -2.15 -25.24 -4.32
N ALA A 240 -1.00 -25.76 -3.90
CA ALA A 240 -0.84 -26.57 -2.70
C ALA A 240 0.62 -26.54 -2.20
N ALA A 241 0.84 -27.03 -0.97
CA ALA A 241 2.19 -27.24 -0.43
C ALA A 241 2.68 -28.70 -0.64
N THR A 242 1.79 -29.62 -1.01
CA THR A 242 2.16 -31.03 -1.23
C THR A 242 1.46 -31.58 -2.45
N TYR A 243 2.24 -32.29 -3.29
CA TYR A 243 1.76 -32.93 -4.49
C TYR A 243 2.20 -34.39 -4.55
N SER A 244 1.35 -35.22 -5.12
CA SER A 244 1.66 -36.62 -5.44
C SER A 244 1.54 -36.83 -6.94
N VAL A 245 2.53 -37.48 -7.53
CA VAL A 245 2.57 -37.81 -8.95
C VAL A 245 2.84 -39.31 -9.08
N ALA A 246 1.97 -40.05 -9.74
CA ALA A 246 2.07 -41.49 -9.87
C ALA A 246 2.05 -41.93 -11.34
N ARG A 247 2.94 -42.84 -11.71
CA ARG A 247 3.04 -43.43 -13.04
C ARG A 247 3.13 -44.96 -12.94
N THR A 248 2.32 -45.66 -13.69
CA THR A 248 2.45 -47.12 -13.89
C THR A 248 3.54 -47.38 -14.93
N MET A 249 4.55 -48.14 -14.57
CA MET A 249 5.65 -48.49 -15.45
C MET A 249 5.20 -49.51 -16.50
N GLN A 250 5.70 -49.33 -17.74
CA GLN A 250 5.35 -50.16 -18.87
C GLN A 250 6.57 -51.03 -19.28
N SER A 251 6.32 -52.17 -19.93
CA SER A 251 7.40 -53.07 -20.38
C SER A 251 8.36 -52.47 -21.42
N GLY A 252 7.98 -51.35 -22.03
CA GLY A 252 8.83 -50.63 -22.98
C GLY A 252 9.56 -49.40 -22.39
N ASP A 253 9.44 -49.17 -21.08
CA ASP A 253 10.11 -48.04 -20.42
C ASP A 253 11.62 -48.29 -20.32
N THR A 254 12.39 -47.20 -20.13
CA THR A 254 13.84 -47.23 -20.06
C THR A 254 14.33 -48.00 -18.83
N GLN A 255 15.19 -49.02 -19.07
CA GLN A 255 15.80 -49.77 -17.97
C GLN A 255 16.86 -48.92 -17.29
N GLY A 256 16.90 -48.98 -15.98
CA GLY A 256 17.87 -48.25 -15.15
C GLY A 256 17.21 -47.35 -14.10
N ALA A 257 17.96 -46.38 -13.60
CA ALA A 257 17.41 -45.40 -12.66
C ALA A 257 16.33 -44.57 -13.34
N ILE A 258 15.15 -44.49 -12.72
CA ILE A 258 14.01 -43.75 -13.25
C ILE A 258 14.33 -42.24 -13.17
N ALA A 259 14.42 -41.60 -14.33
CA ALA A 259 14.62 -40.16 -14.42
C ALA A 259 13.29 -39.41 -14.25
N PHE A 260 13.36 -38.27 -13.57
CA PHE A 260 12.24 -37.34 -13.49
C PHE A 260 12.71 -35.89 -13.57
N VAL A 261 11.80 -35.02 -13.94
CA VAL A 261 12.02 -33.57 -13.92
C VAL A 261 10.77 -32.94 -13.29
N ILE A 262 11.00 -32.04 -12.33
CA ILE A 262 10.00 -31.16 -11.75
C ILE A 262 10.41 -29.75 -12.10
N SER A 263 9.55 -29.00 -12.78
CA SER A 263 9.77 -27.63 -13.24
C SER A 263 8.59 -26.72 -12.93
N ASP A 264 8.75 -25.44 -13.25
CA ASP A 264 7.72 -24.39 -13.01
C ASP A 264 7.33 -24.27 -11.53
N ILE A 265 8.30 -24.47 -10.63
CA ILE A 265 8.09 -24.39 -9.19
C ILE A 265 8.27 -22.93 -8.78
N LYS A 266 7.17 -22.31 -8.36
CA LYS A 266 7.15 -20.92 -7.88
C LYS A 266 6.15 -20.76 -6.73
N ASP A 267 6.45 -19.86 -5.82
CA ASP A 267 5.55 -19.46 -4.75
C ASP A 267 4.47 -18.46 -5.19
N ARG A 268 3.70 -17.94 -4.24
CA ARG A 268 2.65 -16.94 -4.49
C ARG A 268 3.17 -15.56 -4.84
N ALA A 269 4.40 -15.22 -4.42
CA ALA A 269 5.07 -13.98 -4.76
C ALA A 269 5.75 -14.06 -6.15
N GLY A 270 5.87 -15.27 -6.71
CA GLY A 270 6.54 -15.50 -7.99
C GLY A 270 8.02 -15.81 -7.88
N ASN A 271 8.56 -16.06 -6.67
CA ASN A 271 9.94 -16.52 -6.51
C ASN A 271 10.07 -17.94 -7.05
N VAL A 272 11.08 -18.18 -7.90
CA VAL A 272 11.23 -19.41 -8.69
C VAL A 272 12.48 -20.16 -8.25
N ILE A 273 12.36 -21.48 -8.12
CA ILE A 273 13.52 -22.37 -7.99
C ILE A 273 13.83 -23.07 -9.31
N THR A 274 15.08 -23.53 -9.43
CA THR A 274 15.53 -24.31 -10.58
C THR A 274 14.86 -25.68 -10.61
N ASN A 275 14.85 -26.31 -11.81
CA ASN A 275 14.29 -27.66 -11.97
C ASN A 275 14.95 -28.67 -11.04
N ILE A 276 14.13 -29.55 -10.48
CA ILE A 276 14.56 -30.65 -9.60
C ILE A 276 14.59 -31.93 -10.44
N THR A 277 15.74 -32.61 -10.48
CA THR A 277 15.95 -33.85 -11.26
C THR A 277 16.44 -35.04 -10.39
N ALA A 278 16.53 -34.84 -9.10
CA ALA A 278 16.88 -35.85 -8.13
C ALA A 278 16.05 -35.68 -6.85
N SER A 279 15.83 -36.77 -6.11
CA SER A 279 15.20 -36.68 -4.79
C SER A 279 16.12 -35.93 -3.82
N THR A 280 15.50 -35.23 -2.87
CA THR A 280 16.25 -34.46 -1.84
C THR A 280 16.64 -35.33 -0.66
N ASP A 281 15.97 -36.44 -0.46
CA ASP A 281 16.22 -37.44 0.62
C ASP A 281 17.11 -38.58 0.20
N GLY A 282 17.65 -38.58 -1.02
CA GLY A 282 18.51 -39.63 -1.59
C GLY A 282 17.77 -40.89 -2.02
N THR A 283 16.45 -40.90 -2.03
CA THR A 283 15.67 -42.03 -2.57
C THR A 283 15.83 -42.14 -4.08
N SER A 284 15.80 -43.36 -4.61
CA SER A 284 15.82 -43.65 -6.04
C SER A 284 15.09 -44.96 -6.32
N VAL A 285 14.56 -45.07 -7.53
CA VAL A 285 13.91 -46.29 -8.03
C VAL A 285 14.58 -46.72 -9.31
N THR A 286 14.87 -48.02 -9.43
CA THR A 286 15.45 -48.65 -10.62
C THR A 286 14.38 -49.51 -11.29
N PHE A 287 14.18 -49.31 -12.61
CA PHE A 287 13.28 -50.11 -13.44
C PHE A 287 14.03 -51.18 -14.23
#